data_91c276f7cf36ffc938d65a5fda47bcde
#
_entry.id   91c276f7cf36ffc938d65a5fda47bcde
#
_cell.length_a   1.000
_cell.length_b   1.000
_cell.length_c   1.000
_cell.angle_alpha   90.00
_cell.angle_beta   90.00
_cell.angle_gamma   90.00
#
_symmetry.space_group_name_H-M   'P 1'
#
loop_
_entity.id
_entity.type
_entity.pdbx_description
1 polymer ?
#
loop_
_entity_poly.entity_id
_entity_poly.type
_entity_poly.pdbx_seq_one_letter_code
_entity_poly.pdbx_strand_id
1 'polypeptide(L)'
;MDKFNLNEYIEAIHFNDLKVPLIPFYKVTSRNYYGLEEIKKGELDFFKATVFSKSSEPVFMCSDMPMEDMAQDIEFGKKWMYAIAMVLKKGLHLNIIHNLDRPFKEMMLGLESWIPIYMTGQVSPYYLPSTNNNIYNHLNYTSGTVALNGECINGYHKSTKYYLTNKKEEVSYYKTKSEQLLNKAKPLMKIYRIENKNAFHSFVLSSEKINATRKRTLSSLPIHTISKPLLQKILKYNNISEQESKKIILEISKYNDAIKKMIDNNIFIDEIPIIDKKEFENSPLPLLLSNVFYESKIYYKYEDYLEHLEMTKEFEKNNSNYKLVLKPFNTFKNIDLFICKNNWIMISKTNSPSIHFVIQHPKLMNAIENFTPPIIEKNDSK
;
A
#
# COMPACT_ATOMS: atom_id res chain seq x y z
N MET A 1 15.94 13.73 -8.82
CA MET A 1 14.90 12.92 -8.13
C MET A 1 15.59 11.78 -7.38
N ASP A 2 16.63 12.14 -6.66
CA ASP A 2 17.51 11.21 -6.01
C ASP A 2 17.00 10.93 -4.59
N LYS A 3 16.76 9.63 -4.30
CA LYS A 3 16.65 9.09 -2.95
C LYS A 3 15.29 9.20 -2.24
N PHE A 4 14.19 8.86 -2.90
CA PHE A 4 13.04 8.38 -2.13
C PHE A 4 13.18 6.86 -1.94
N ASN A 5 13.67 6.46 -0.77
CA ASN A 5 13.70 5.06 -0.36
C ASN A 5 12.43 4.75 0.42
N LEU A 6 11.50 4.03 -0.20
CA LEU A 6 10.24 3.64 0.43
C LEU A 6 10.45 2.89 1.76
N ASN A 7 11.52 2.10 1.86
CA ASN A 7 11.87 1.38 3.07
C ASN A 7 12.37 2.32 4.17
N GLU A 8 13.23 3.30 3.83
CA GLU A 8 13.67 4.33 4.79
C GLU A 8 12.51 5.20 5.26
N TYR A 9 11.54 5.45 4.39
CA TYR A 9 10.35 6.24 4.73
C TYR A 9 9.41 5.49 5.68
N ILE A 10 9.19 4.19 5.48
CA ILE A 10 8.39 3.34 6.37
C ILE A 10 9.13 3.11 7.70
N GLU A 11 10.46 2.98 7.68
CA GLU A 11 11.30 2.85 8.88
C GLU A 11 11.51 4.19 9.60
N ALA A 12 11.61 5.32 8.87
CA ALA A 12 11.80 6.65 9.45
C ALA A 12 10.56 7.14 10.21
N ILE A 13 9.36 6.72 9.82
CA ILE A 13 8.18 6.91 10.65
C ILE A 13 8.09 5.71 11.60
N HIS A 14 8.78 5.78 12.73
CA HIS A 14 8.57 4.86 13.86
C HIS A 14 7.14 5.04 14.39
N PHE A 15 6.17 4.56 13.61
CA PHE A 15 4.74 4.77 13.86
C PHE A 15 4.34 4.34 15.28
N ASN A 16 4.96 3.29 15.79
CA ASN A 16 4.72 2.80 17.15
C ASN A 16 5.23 3.75 18.23
N ASP A 17 6.25 4.55 17.96
CA ASP A 17 6.86 5.48 18.91
C ASP A 17 6.19 6.86 18.91
N LEU A 18 5.32 7.13 17.93
CA LEU A 18 4.55 8.35 17.88
C LEU A 18 3.59 8.44 19.06
N LYS A 19 3.67 9.54 19.80
CA LYS A 19 2.72 9.87 20.87
C LYS A 19 1.83 11.01 20.40
N VAL A 20 0.51 10.80 20.51
CA VAL A 20 -0.45 11.89 20.27
C VAL A 20 -0.35 12.85 21.47
N PRO A 21 0.06 14.11 21.28
CA PRO A 21 0.16 15.06 22.37
C PRO A 21 -1.22 15.30 22.98
N LEU A 22 -1.32 15.24 24.31
CA LEU A 22 -2.51 15.65 25.04
C LEU A 22 -2.43 17.15 25.28
N ILE A 23 -2.95 17.94 24.36
CA ILE A 23 -3.10 19.39 24.55
C ILE A 23 -4.56 19.66 24.95
N PRO A 24 -4.83 20.03 26.20
CA PRO A 24 -6.21 20.08 26.72
C PRO A 24 -7.08 21.15 26.08
N PHE A 25 -6.52 22.17 25.42
CA PHE A 25 -7.26 23.28 24.84
C PHE A 25 -6.63 23.79 23.54
N TYR A 26 -6.80 23.07 22.42
CA TYR A 26 -6.49 23.62 21.11
C TYR A 26 -7.74 24.29 20.53
N LYS A 27 -7.76 25.64 20.55
CA LYS A 27 -8.87 26.42 19.98
C LYS A 27 -8.59 26.72 18.51
N VAL A 28 -9.33 26.07 17.64
CA VAL A 28 -9.36 26.42 16.21
C VAL A 28 -10.31 27.56 15.98
N THR A 29 -9.93 28.52 15.16
CA THR A 29 -10.81 29.60 14.71
C THR A 29 -11.05 29.46 13.22
N SER A 30 -12.31 29.65 12.78
CA SER A 30 -12.64 29.69 11.37
C SER A 30 -11.90 30.83 10.67
N ARG A 31 -11.24 30.51 9.53
CA ARG A 31 -10.48 31.51 8.76
C ARG A 31 -10.28 31.12 7.30
N ASN A 32 -9.95 32.13 6.49
CA ASN A 32 -9.61 31.93 5.09
C ASN A 32 -8.10 31.80 4.90
N TYR A 33 -7.74 31.10 3.81
CA TYR A 33 -6.38 30.98 3.29
C TYR A 33 -6.43 31.29 1.79
N TYR A 34 -5.39 31.90 1.25
CA TYR A 34 -5.35 32.33 -0.15
C TYR A 34 -4.09 31.79 -0.84
N GLY A 35 -4.29 31.13 -1.97
CA GLY A 35 -3.22 30.55 -2.78
C GLY A 35 -2.51 29.37 -2.15
N LEU A 36 -1.46 28.88 -2.85
CA LEU A 36 -0.76 27.64 -2.49
C LEU A 36 0.02 27.73 -1.17
N GLU A 37 0.63 28.88 -0.87
CA GLU A 37 1.46 29.00 0.34
C GLU A 37 0.62 29.01 1.62
N GLU A 38 -0.56 29.63 1.57
CA GLU A 38 -1.41 29.67 2.74
C GLU A 38 -2.22 28.37 2.91
N ILE A 39 -2.62 27.68 1.82
CA ILE A 39 -3.35 26.41 1.96
C ILE A 39 -2.49 25.35 2.64
N LYS A 40 -1.18 25.31 2.43
CA LYS A 40 -0.28 24.42 3.16
C LYS A 40 -0.43 24.58 4.69
N LYS A 41 -0.57 25.84 5.16
CA LYS A 41 -0.86 26.13 6.58
C LYS A 41 -2.28 25.66 6.94
N GLY A 42 -3.24 25.89 6.04
CA GLY A 42 -4.63 25.47 6.24
C GLY A 42 -4.78 23.97 6.43
N GLU A 43 -4.09 23.17 5.63
CA GLU A 43 -4.09 21.69 5.78
C GLU A 43 -3.47 21.26 7.12
N LEU A 44 -2.34 21.84 7.50
CA LEU A 44 -1.72 21.53 8.80
C LEU A 44 -2.61 21.96 9.98
N ASP A 45 -3.33 23.09 9.87
CA ASP A 45 -4.27 23.53 10.89
C ASP A 45 -5.51 22.62 10.96
N PHE A 46 -5.99 22.10 9.83
CA PHE A 46 -7.04 21.08 9.79
C PHE A 46 -6.60 19.82 10.52
N PHE A 47 -5.40 19.29 10.23
CA PHE A 47 -4.88 18.11 10.90
C PHE A 47 -4.68 18.33 12.40
N LYS A 48 -4.10 19.46 12.80
CA LYS A 48 -3.95 19.81 14.23
C LYS A 48 -5.30 19.82 14.93
N ALA A 49 -6.27 20.51 14.35
CA ALA A 49 -7.62 20.56 14.91
C ALA A 49 -8.26 19.17 15.05
N THR A 50 -8.07 18.32 14.05
CA THR A 50 -8.57 16.95 14.04
C THR A 50 -7.88 16.09 15.10
N VAL A 51 -6.56 16.13 15.18
CA VAL A 51 -5.77 15.32 16.13
C VAL A 51 -6.07 15.71 17.58
N PHE A 52 -6.13 17.02 17.88
CA PHE A 52 -6.36 17.50 19.25
C PHE A 52 -7.85 17.51 19.67
N SER A 53 -8.75 17.22 18.75
CA SER A 53 -10.18 17.09 19.09
C SER A 53 -10.44 15.82 19.92
N LYS A 54 -11.60 15.76 20.60
CA LYS A 54 -12.08 14.55 21.27
C LYS A 54 -12.88 13.63 20.33
N SER A 55 -13.11 14.04 19.08
CA SER A 55 -13.88 13.25 18.13
C SER A 55 -13.14 11.99 17.71
N SER A 56 -13.88 10.90 17.60
CA SER A 56 -13.46 9.62 17.01
C SER A 56 -14.07 9.39 15.61
N GLU A 57 -14.73 10.42 15.05
CA GLU A 57 -15.35 10.31 13.73
C GLU A 57 -14.29 10.14 12.63
N PRO A 58 -14.62 9.39 11.56
CA PRO A 58 -13.72 9.24 10.41
C PRO A 58 -13.38 10.60 9.78
N VAL A 59 -12.21 10.67 9.20
CA VAL A 59 -11.76 11.81 8.41
C VAL A 59 -12.05 11.53 6.95
N PHE A 60 -12.58 12.51 6.26
CA PHE A 60 -12.77 12.48 4.82
C PHE A 60 -11.78 13.45 4.15
N MET A 61 -11.19 13.02 3.05
CA MET A 61 -10.30 13.84 2.23
C MET A 61 -10.59 13.62 0.74
N CYS A 62 -10.72 14.71 0.03
CA CYS A 62 -10.79 14.74 -1.43
C CYS A 62 -9.99 15.96 -1.90
N SER A 63 -8.99 15.73 -2.74
CA SER A 63 -8.20 16.81 -3.34
C SER A 63 -7.76 16.42 -4.74
N ASP A 64 -7.81 17.36 -5.65
CA ASP A 64 -7.25 17.26 -6.99
C ASP A 64 -6.01 18.14 -7.17
N MET A 65 -5.48 18.68 -6.08
CA MET A 65 -4.26 19.49 -6.10
C MET A 65 -3.13 18.76 -6.83
N PRO A 66 -2.40 19.43 -7.74
CA PRO A 66 -1.27 18.83 -8.43
C PRO A 66 -0.22 18.30 -7.47
N MET A 67 0.21 17.06 -7.66
CA MET A 67 1.23 16.45 -6.80
C MET A 67 2.59 17.16 -6.91
N GLU A 68 2.89 17.77 -8.05
CA GLU A 68 4.13 18.51 -8.26
C GLU A 68 4.25 19.73 -7.34
N ASP A 69 3.14 20.43 -7.08
CA ASP A 69 3.14 21.58 -6.17
C ASP A 69 3.45 21.18 -4.72
N MET A 70 3.06 19.97 -4.33
CA MET A 70 3.37 19.40 -3.02
C MET A 70 4.80 18.86 -2.95
N ALA A 71 5.26 18.21 -4.02
CA ALA A 71 6.58 17.59 -4.09
C ALA A 71 7.74 18.59 -4.14
N GLN A 72 7.50 19.84 -4.56
CA GLN A 72 8.51 20.90 -4.57
C GLN A 72 8.90 21.37 -3.17
N ASP A 73 8.00 21.22 -2.18
CA ASP A 73 8.24 21.62 -0.79
C ASP A 73 8.42 20.37 0.09
N ILE A 74 9.66 19.88 0.15
CA ILE A 74 10.02 18.66 0.90
C ILE A 74 9.68 18.82 2.39
N GLU A 75 9.87 19.99 2.98
CA GLU A 75 9.59 20.23 4.39
C GLU A 75 8.08 20.24 4.68
N PHE A 76 7.27 20.75 3.77
CA PHE A 76 5.82 20.64 3.88
C PHE A 76 5.38 19.20 3.73
N GLY A 77 5.92 18.48 2.76
CA GLY A 77 5.63 17.05 2.55
C GLY A 77 5.87 16.21 3.81
N LYS A 78 7.01 16.40 4.47
CA LYS A 78 7.33 15.73 5.75
C LYS A 78 6.32 16.07 6.85
N LYS A 79 5.99 17.37 7.01
CA LYS A 79 5.01 17.81 8.02
C LYS A 79 3.63 17.27 7.75
N TRP A 80 3.22 17.24 6.49
CA TRP A 80 1.93 16.71 6.05
C TRP A 80 1.81 15.21 6.34
N MET A 81 2.83 14.44 6.00
CA MET A 81 2.87 13.00 6.25
C MET A 81 2.90 12.68 7.76
N TYR A 82 3.65 13.46 8.54
CA TYR A 82 3.62 13.36 9.99
C TYR A 82 2.21 13.63 10.55
N ALA A 83 1.53 14.63 10.02
CA ALA A 83 0.16 14.97 10.44
C ALA A 83 -0.83 13.83 10.12
N ILE A 84 -0.75 13.21 8.95
CA ILE A 84 -1.52 12.00 8.61
C ILE A 84 -1.20 10.87 9.59
N ALA A 85 0.07 10.60 9.86
CA ALA A 85 0.48 9.57 10.81
C ALA A 85 -0.13 9.80 12.20
N MET A 86 -0.22 11.06 12.65
CA MET A 86 -0.86 11.43 13.92
C MET A 86 -2.38 11.21 13.91
N VAL A 87 -3.07 11.47 12.80
CA VAL A 87 -4.50 11.15 12.61
C VAL A 87 -4.72 9.64 12.75
N LEU A 88 -3.90 8.83 12.09
CA LEU A 88 -3.98 7.37 12.14
C LEU A 88 -3.60 6.83 13.53
N LYS A 89 -2.58 7.40 14.18
CA LYS A 89 -2.17 7.03 15.55
C LYS A 89 -3.25 7.33 16.58
N LYS A 90 -4.05 8.36 16.37
CA LYS A 90 -5.24 8.65 17.17
C LYS A 90 -6.33 7.56 17.00
N GLY A 91 -6.20 6.65 16.04
CA GLY A 91 -7.16 5.59 15.74
C GLY A 91 -8.28 6.03 14.79
N LEU A 92 -8.17 7.19 14.13
CA LEU A 92 -9.17 7.65 13.19
C LEU A 92 -9.05 6.90 11.87
N HIS A 93 -10.19 6.61 11.25
CA HIS A 93 -10.25 6.05 9.90
C HIS A 93 -10.26 7.18 8.86
N LEU A 94 -9.49 7.03 7.80
CA LEU A 94 -9.37 8.02 6.73
C LEU A 94 -10.03 7.50 5.45
N ASN A 95 -11.07 8.18 4.98
CA ASN A 95 -11.69 7.95 3.68
C ASN A 95 -11.13 8.97 2.70
N ILE A 96 -10.53 8.49 1.61
CA ILE A 96 -9.87 9.36 0.64
C ILE A 96 -10.42 9.13 -0.77
N ILE A 97 -10.80 10.21 -1.45
CA ILE A 97 -11.14 10.16 -2.88
C ILE A 97 -9.96 10.71 -3.67
N HIS A 98 -9.40 9.87 -4.53
CA HIS A 98 -8.31 10.23 -5.43
C HIS A 98 -8.82 10.67 -6.79
N ASN A 99 -8.22 11.72 -7.32
CA ASN A 99 -8.36 12.07 -8.72
C ASN A 99 -7.41 11.19 -9.56
N LEU A 100 -7.96 10.36 -10.43
CA LEU A 100 -7.21 9.49 -11.35
C LEU A 100 -7.06 10.09 -12.75
N ASP A 101 -7.62 11.27 -13.02
CA ASP A 101 -7.46 12.00 -14.28
C ASP A 101 -6.22 12.89 -14.23
N ARG A 102 -5.07 12.24 -14.01
CA ARG A 102 -3.74 12.85 -13.86
C ARG A 102 -2.76 12.25 -14.86
N PRO A 103 -1.72 13.02 -15.26
CA PRO A 103 -0.59 12.46 -15.99
C PRO A 103 0.05 11.28 -15.24
N PHE A 104 0.62 10.34 -15.98
CA PHE A 104 1.26 9.14 -15.43
C PHE A 104 2.26 9.46 -14.30
N LYS A 105 3.12 10.47 -14.51
CA LYS A 105 4.12 10.89 -13.52
C LYS A 105 3.50 11.33 -12.19
N GLU A 106 2.44 12.13 -12.23
CA GLU A 106 1.73 12.55 -11.03
C GLU A 106 1.04 11.38 -10.32
N MET A 107 0.48 10.45 -11.10
CA MET A 107 -0.16 9.25 -10.53
C MET A 107 0.85 8.38 -9.80
N MET A 108 2.07 8.23 -10.34
CA MET A 108 3.15 7.47 -9.69
C MET A 108 3.63 8.14 -8.41
N LEU A 109 3.84 9.47 -8.41
CA LEU A 109 4.16 10.22 -7.19
C LEU A 109 3.08 10.06 -6.11
N GLY A 110 1.81 10.06 -6.53
CA GLY A 110 0.69 9.78 -5.63
C GLY A 110 0.76 8.38 -5.02
N LEU A 111 0.98 7.36 -5.83
CA LEU A 111 1.09 5.97 -5.36
C LEU A 111 2.26 5.78 -4.39
N GLU A 112 3.45 6.27 -4.71
CA GLU A 112 4.61 6.22 -3.84
C GLU A 112 4.32 6.82 -2.46
N SER A 113 3.61 7.95 -2.42
CA SER A 113 3.27 8.63 -1.17
C SER A 113 2.20 7.89 -0.36
N TRP A 114 1.22 7.25 -1.03
CA TRP A 114 0.04 6.69 -0.38
C TRP A 114 0.14 5.21 -0.02
N ILE A 115 0.93 4.42 -0.74
CA ILE A 115 1.07 2.97 -0.45
C ILE A 115 1.45 2.71 1.02
N PRO A 116 2.44 3.42 1.62
CA PRO A 116 2.78 3.20 3.03
C PRO A 116 1.62 3.49 3.98
N ILE A 117 0.81 4.50 3.64
CA ILE A 117 -0.35 4.91 4.44
C ILE A 117 -1.46 3.86 4.35
N TYR A 118 -1.72 3.31 3.16
CA TYR A 118 -2.68 2.20 2.99
C TYR A 118 -2.27 0.96 3.78
N MET A 119 -0.97 0.72 3.94
CA MET A 119 -0.44 -0.41 4.71
C MET A 119 -0.76 -0.34 6.20
N THR A 120 -1.16 0.82 6.75
CA THR A 120 -1.63 0.93 8.13
C THR A 120 -2.96 0.24 8.35
N GLY A 121 -3.73 0.05 7.29
CA GLY A 121 -5.03 -0.58 7.37
C GLY A 121 -6.17 0.34 7.81
N GLN A 122 -5.89 1.61 8.12
CA GLN A 122 -6.86 2.59 8.61
C GLN A 122 -7.32 3.56 7.50
N VAL A 123 -6.98 3.26 6.23
CA VAL A 123 -7.33 4.11 5.09
C VAL A 123 -8.14 3.34 4.06
N SER A 124 -9.23 3.95 3.60
CA SER A 124 -10.06 3.43 2.51
C SER A 124 -9.96 4.36 1.32
N PRO A 125 -9.26 3.95 0.25
CA PRO A 125 -9.13 4.73 -0.97
C PRO A 125 -10.31 4.51 -1.91
N TYR A 126 -10.80 5.61 -2.49
CA TYR A 126 -11.89 5.65 -3.46
C TYR A 126 -11.50 6.48 -4.69
N TYR A 127 -12.29 6.40 -5.73
CA TYR A 127 -12.28 7.30 -6.86
C TYR A 127 -13.69 7.62 -7.31
N LEU A 128 -13.89 8.79 -7.91
CA LEU A 128 -15.14 9.13 -8.60
C LEU A 128 -15.02 8.68 -10.06
N PRO A 129 -16.02 8.00 -10.63
CA PRO A 129 -16.09 7.80 -12.07
C PRO A 129 -16.04 9.15 -12.75
N SER A 130 -15.24 9.25 -13.82
CA SER A 130 -14.93 10.50 -14.53
C SER A 130 -16.13 11.42 -14.70
N THR A 131 -15.98 12.66 -14.25
CA THR A 131 -16.90 13.76 -14.55
C THR A 131 -16.07 14.86 -15.20
N ASN A 132 -16.31 15.11 -16.48
CA ASN A 132 -15.67 16.21 -17.22
C ASN A 132 -16.21 17.56 -16.74
N ASN A 133 -15.92 17.98 -15.54
CA ASN A 133 -16.31 19.27 -15.00
C ASN A 133 -15.09 20.18 -14.87
N ASN A 134 -15.15 21.34 -15.49
CA ASN A 134 -14.10 22.36 -15.37
C ASN A 134 -14.14 23.10 -14.02
N ILE A 135 -15.26 22.99 -13.30
CA ILE A 135 -15.47 23.57 -11.97
C ILE A 135 -15.69 22.42 -11.01
N TYR A 136 -14.90 22.31 -9.98
CA TYR A 136 -14.96 21.22 -9.02
C TYR A 136 -14.47 21.64 -7.63
N ASN A 137 -14.77 20.81 -6.65
CA ASN A 137 -14.19 20.97 -5.33
C ASN A 137 -12.73 20.61 -5.38
N HIS A 138 -11.90 21.61 -5.49
CA HIS A 138 -10.47 21.46 -5.51
C HIS A 138 -9.94 20.79 -4.24
N LEU A 139 -10.54 21.12 -3.09
CA LEU A 139 -10.19 20.52 -1.80
C LEU A 139 -11.43 20.45 -0.91
N ASN A 140 -11.67 19.28 -0.34
CA ASN A 140 -12.73 19.06 0.66
C ASN A 140 -12.24 18.06 1.70
N TYR A 141 -11.83 18.58 2.86
CA TYR A 141 -11.43 17.80 4.02
C TYR A 141 -12.42 18.02 5.15
N THR A 142 -12.88 16.94 5.76
CA THR A 142 -13.87 17.00 6.85
C THR A 142 -13.50 15.99 7.94
N SER A 143 -13.60 16.45 9.18
CA SER A 143 -13.49 15.60 10.36
C SER A 143 -14.69 15.88 11.30
N GLY A 144 -14.76 15.21 12.44
CA GLY A 144 -15.86 15.43 13.38
C GLY A 144 -15.92 16.83 14.01
N THR A 145 -14.93 17.70 13.79
CA THR A 145 -14.84 19.01 14.46
C THR A 145 -14.50 20.18 13.57
N VAL A 146 -13.92 19.91 12.40
CA VAL A 146 -13.51 20.95 11.44
C VAL A 146 -13.71 20.49 10.01
N ALA A 147 -13.90 21.46 9.12
CA ALA A 147 -13.88 21.25 7.69
C ALA A 147 -12.97 22.30 7.01
N LEU A 148 -12.21 21.85 6.00
CA LEU A 148 -11.41 22.71 5.14
C LEU A 148 -11.89 22.51 3.70
N ASN A 149 -12.30 23.58 3.06
CA ASN A 149 -12.90 23.52 1.71
C ASN A 149 -12.34 24.60 0.81
N GLY A 150 -12.20 24.29 -0.48
CA GLY A 150 -11.83 25.22 -1.54
C GLY A 150 -12.40 24.79 -2.86
N GLU A 151 -13.00 25.71 -3.61
CA GLU A 151 -13.48 25.51 -4.98
C GLU A 151 -12.56 26.22 -5.96
N CYS A 152 -12.30 25.59 -7.09
CA CYS A 152 -11.34 26.09 -8.07
C CYS A 152 -11.82 25.81 -9.50
N ILE A 153 -11.38 26.65 -10.41
CA ILE A 153 -11.43 26.37 -11.85
C ILE A 153 -10.14 25.63 -12.22
N ASN A 154 -10.25 24.60 -13.03
CA ASN A 154 -9.10 23.82 -13.47
C ASN A 154 -8.00 24.72 -14.08
N GLY A 155 -6.77 24.56 -13.59
CA GLY A 155 -5.61 25.39 -13.96
C GLY A 155 -5.47 26.74 -13.23
N TYR A 156 -6.43 27.12 -12.38
CA TYR A 156 -6.39 28.39 -11.63
C TYR A 156 -6.27 28.22 -10.11
N HIS A 157 -5.81 27.08 -9.64
CA HIS A 157 -5.72 26.75 -8.22
C HIS A 157 -4.77 27.67 -7.41
N LYS A 158 -3.78 28.33 -8.07
CA LYS A 158 -2.85 29.27 -7.40
C LYS A 158 -3.52 30.50 -6.81
N SER A 159 -4.71 30.87 -7.28
CA SER A 159 -5.48 32.01 -6.78
C SER A 159 -6.71 31.61 -5.97
N THR A 160 -6.83 30.34 -5.65
CA THR A 160 -7.99 29.80 -4.95
C THR A 160 -8.07 30.30 -3.51
N LYS A 161 -9.30 30.53 -3.05
CA LYS A 161 -9.61 30.81 -1.65
C LYS A 161 -10.05 29.51 -0.98
N TYR A 162 -9.48 29.25 0.18
CA TYR A 162 -9.83 28.11 1.03
C TYR A 162 -10.42 28.61 2.35
N TYR A 163 -11.33 27.84 2.92
CA TYR A 163 -11.99 28.19 4.16
C TYR A 163 -11.94 27.01 5.14
N LEU A 164 -11.30 27.25 6.28
CA LEU A 164 -11.33 26.36 7.45
C LEU A 164 -12.45 26.83 8.37
N THR A 165 -13.32 25.91 8.75
CA THR A 165 -14.41 26.19 9.70
C THR A 165 -14.47 25.17 10.83
N ASN A 166 -14.81 25.65 12.01
CA ASN A 166 -15.16 24.86 13.19
C ASN A 166 -16.60 25.15 13.67
N LYS A 167 -17.37 25.90 12.90
CA LYS A 167 -18.77 26.14 13.21
C LYS A 167 -19.58 24.86 12.99
N LYS A 168 -20.28 24.42 14.02
CA LYS A 168 -20.96 23.13 14.04
C LYS A 168 -21.90 22.91 12.84
N GLU A 169 -22.64 23.91 12.44
CA GLU A 169 -23.60 23.85 11.33
C GLU A 169 -22.85 23.66 10.00
N GLU A 170 -21.77 24.42 9.78
CA GLU A 170 -20.96 24.34 8.56
C GLU A 170 -20.21 22.99 8.48
N VAL A 171 -19.64 22.52 9.61
CA VAL A 171 -19.00 21.18 9.67
C VAL A 171 -20.02 20.09 9.35
N SER A 172 -21.24 20.17 9.88
CA SER A 172 -22.32 19.22 9.58
C SER A 172 -22.70 19.24 8.10
N TYR A 173 -22.78 20.41 7.48
CA TYR A 173 -23.04 20.55 6.04
C TYR A 173 -21.93 19.86 5.22
N TYR A 174 -20.65 20.15 5.49
CA TYR A 174 -19.53 19.53 4.76
C TYR A 174 -19.43 18.03 5.02
N LYS A 175 -19.81 17.56 6.20
CA LYS A 175 -19.90 16.13 6.50
C LYS A 175 -20.94 15.43 5.61
N THR A 176 -22.15 15.97 5.53
CA THR A 176 -23.20 15.47 4.64
C THR A 176 -22.75 15.46 3.17
N LYS A 177 -22.07 16.53 2.73
CA LYS A 177 -21.49 16.62 1.38
C LYS A 177 -20.44 15.52 1.13
N SER A 178 -19.57 15.26 2.13
CA SER A 178 -18.56 14.20 2.06
C SER A 178 -19.19 12.81 1.96
N GLU A 179 -20.23 12.54 2.74
CA GLU A 179 -20.99 11.29 2.69
C GLU A 179 -21.66 11.09 1.33
N GLN A 180 -22.23 12.16 0.75
CA GLN A 180 -22.83 12.11 -0.58
C GLN A 180 -21.78 11.83 -1.67
N LEU A 181 -20.56 12.38 -1.55
CA LEU A 181 -19.46 12.07 -2.46
C LEU A 181 -19.01 10.62 -2.32
N LEU A 182 -18.87 10.13 -1.10
CA LEU A 182 -18.50 8.73 -0.84
C LEU A 182 -19.53 7.74 -1.40
N ASN A 183 -20.82 8.06 -1.30
CA ASN A 183 -21.88 7.22 -1.84
C ASN A 183 -21.85 7.13 -3.38
N LYS A 184 -21.24 8.11 -4.07
CA LYS A 184 -21.02 8.09 -5.53
C LYS A 184 -19.67 7.49 -5.91
N ALA A 185 -18.74 7.42 -4.97
CA ALA A 185 -17.40 6.94 -5.21
C ALA A 185 -17.37 5.40 -5.29
N LYS A 186 -16.37 4.88 -6.02
CA LYS A 186 -16.07 3.45 -6.07
C LYS A 186 -14.78 3.17 -5.32
N PRO A 187 -14.68 2.03 -4.62
CA PRO A 187 -13.41 1.62 -4.03
C PRO A 187 -12.32 1.54 -5.10
N LEU A 188 -11.17 2.12 -4.82
CA LEU A 188 -10.03 2.10 -5.71
C LEU A 188 -9.37 0.73 -5.75
N MET A 189 -9.42 0.02 -4.62
CA MET A 189 -8.87 -1.32 -4.45
C MET A 189 -9.67 -2.11 -3.42
N LYS A 190 -9.57 -3.44 -3.50
CA LYS A 190 -10.03 -4.34 -2.43
C LYS A 190 -8.87 -4.60 -1.49
N ILE A 191 -9.09 -4.41 -0.20
CA ILE A 191 -8.07 -4.59 0.83
C ILE A 191 -8.42 -5.83 1.65
N TYR A 192 -7.50 -6.80 1.70
CA TYR A 192 -7.65 -8.04 2.46
C TYR A 192 -6.66 -8.06 3.62
N ARG A 193 -7.18 -8.38 4.80
CA ARG A 193 -6.44 -8.57 6.05
C ARG A 193 -6.83 -9.90 6.67
N ILE A 194 -6.23 -10.25 7.80
CA ILE A 194 -6.51 -11.52 8.48
C ILE A 194 -8.01 -11.70 8.81
N GLU A 195 -8.73 -10.63 9.14
CA GLU A 195 -10.15 -10.68 9.48
C GLU A 195 -11.02 -11.14 8.30
N ASN A 196 -10.56 -10.90 7.07
CA ASN A 196 -11.28 -11.28 5.86
C ASN A 196 -10.50 -12.28 4.99
N LYS A 197 -9.65 -13.10 5.59
CA LYS A 197 -8.85 -14.13 4.88
C LYS A 197 -9.70 -15.08 4.02
N ASN A 198 -10.92 -15.41 4.44
CA ASN A 198 -11.82 -16.27 3.65
C ASN A 198 -12.24 -15.60 2.34
N ALA A 199 -12.47 -14.29 2.34
CA ALA A 199 -12.75 -13.52 1.13
C ALA A 199 -11.51 -13.45 0.21
N PHE A 200 -10.30 -13.35 0.79
CA PHE A 200 -9.05 -13.46 0.04
C PHE A 200 -8.88 -14.83 -0.61
N HIS A 201 -9.11 -15.93 0.12
CA HIS A 201 -9.06 -17.28 -0.44
C HIS A 201 -10.06 -17.43 -1.60
N SER A 202 -11.29 -16.94 -1.43
CA SER A 202 -12.30 -16.95 -2.50
C SER A 202 -11.85 -16.15 -3.72
N PHE A 203 -11.18 -15.01 -3.52
CA PHE A 203 -10.59 -14.22 -4.60
C PHE A 203 -9.49 -15.02 -5.33
N VAL A 204 -8.56 -15.65 -4.61
CA VAL A 204 -7.49 -16.49 -5.21
C VAL A 204 -8.10 -17.63 -6.03
N LEU A 205 -9.06 -18.38 -5.47
CA LEU A 205 -9.75 -19.47 -6.17
C LEU A 205 -10.50 -18.98 -7.42
N SER A 206 -11.18 -17.83 -7.35
CA SER A 206 -11.86 -17.25 -8.52
C SER A 206 -10.87 -16.86 -9.62
N SER A 207 -9.66 -16.48 -9.24
CA SER A 207 -8.59 -16.09 -10.16
C SER A 207 -8.02 -17.27 -10.97
N GLU A 208 -8.18 -18.53 -10.52
CA GLU A 208 -7.76 -19.72 -11.27
C GLU A 208 -8.41 -19.78 -12.66
N LYS A 209 -9.66 -19.30 -12.76
CA LYS A 209 -10.48 -19.36 -13.99
C LYS A 209 -10.13 -18.30 -15.02
N ILE A 210 -9.28 -17.33 -14.65
CA ILE A 210 -8.91 -16.24 -15.55
C ILE A 210 -7.80 -16.73 -16.49
N ASN A 211 -8.05 -16.71 -17.78
CA ASN A 211 -7.03 -16.99 -18.81
C ASN A 211 -6.21 -15.72 -19.07
N ALA A 212 -5.03 -15.61 -18.43
CA ALA A 212 -4.14 -14.47 -18.57
C ALA A 212 -2.72 -14.82 -18.13
N THR A 213 -1.73 -14.21 -18.75
CA THR A 213 -0.35 -14.26 -18.26
C THR A 213 -0.27 -13.69 -16.84
N ARG A 214 0.48 -14.36 -15.99
CA ARG A 214 0.71 -13.96 -14.61
C ARG A 214 2.18 -13.69 -14.35
N LYS A 215 2.45 -12.63 -13.61
CA LYS A 215 3.80 -12.26 -13.23
C LYS A 215 3.82 -11.89 -11.75
N ARG A 216 4.76 -12.47 -11.00
CA ARG A 216 5.01 -12.06 -9.62
C ARG A 216 6.44 -11.54 -9.48
N THR A 217 6.61 -10.47 -8.71
CA THR A 217 7.90 -10.04 -8.18
C THR A 217 7.86 -10.28 -6.68
N LEU A 218 8.70 -11.20 -6.21
CA LEU A 218 8.65 -11.71 -4.84
C LEU A 218 9.85 -11.23 -4.04
N SER A 219 9.65 -11.00 -2.76
CA SER A 219 10.71 -10.62 -1.81
C SER A 219 11.52 -11.81 -1.29
N SER A 220 11.09 -13.05 -1.54
CA SER A 220 11.77 -14.29 -1.20
C SER A 220 11.36 -15.42 -2.16
N LEU A 221 11.74 -16.68 -1.86
CA LEU A 221 11.43 -17.82 -2.71
C LEU A 221 9.93 -18.16 -2.74
N PRO A 222 9.39 -18.61 -3.90
CA PRO A 222 7.96 -18.90 -4.06
C PRO A 222 7.55 -20.15 -3.27
N ILE A 223 6.68 -19.99 -2.29
CA ILE A 223 6.31 -21.06 -1.35
C ILE A 223 5.69 -22.31 -2.01
N HIS A 224 5.18 -22.19 -3.26
CA HIS A 224 4.57 -23.32 -3.96
C HIS A 224 5.58 -24.34 -4.51
N THR A 225 6.87 -24.02 -4.51
CA THR A 225 7.95 -24.89 -4.99
C THR A 225 8.65 -25.66 -3.85
N ILE A 226 8.40 -25.28 -2.59
CA ILE A 226 9.01 -25.96 -1.43
C ILE A 226 8.46 -27.38 -1.24
N SER A 227 9.34 -28.32 -0.95
CA SER A 227 8.91 -29.65 -0.57
C SER A 227 8.36 -29.71 0.87
N LYS A 228 7.41 -30.60 1.12
CA LYS A 228 6.84 -30.77 2.46
C LYS A 228 7.91 -31.14 3.52
N PRO A 229 8.89 -32.04 3.25
CA PRO A 229 9.95 -32.34 4.21
C PRO A 229 10.81 -31.12 4.57
N LEU A 230 11.23 -30.32 3.57
CA LEU A 230 12.00 -29.09 3.80
C LEU A 230 11.20 -28.08 4.62
N LEU A 231 9.93 -27.86 4.28
CA LEU A 231 9.05 -26.98 5.05
C LEU A 231 8.93 -27.44 6.51
N GLN A 232 8.71 -28.73 6.76
CA GLN A 232 8.65 -29.28 8.12
C GLN A 232 9.95 -29.07 8.90
N LYS A 233 11.10 -29.27 8.25
CA LYS A 233 12.42 -29.01 8.81
C LYS A 233 12.57 -27.54 9.23
N ILE A 234 12.18 -26.59 8.35
CA ILE A 234 12.23 -25.17 8.60
C ILE A 234 11.31 -24.76 9.77
N LEU A 235 10.07 -25.21 9.79
CA LEU A 235 9.14 -24.93 10.88
C LEU A 235 9.67 -25.45 12.22
N LYS A 236 10.26 -26.64 12.25
CA LYS A 236 10.80 -27.26 13.47
C LYS A 236 11.93 -26.44 14.10
N TYR A 237 12.95 -26.02 13.34
CA TYR A 237 14.03 -25.24 13.92
C TYR A 237 13.69 -23.78 14.22
N ASN A 238 12.59 -23.26 13.66
CA ASN A 238 11.99 -21.99 14.07
C ASN A 238 11.09 -22.11 15.32
N ASN A 239 11.09 -23.28 16.00
CA ASN A 239 10.33 -23.55 17.22
C ASN A 239 8.80 -23.45 17.05
N ILE A 240 8.30 -23.72 15.85
CA ILE A 240 6.85 -23.78 15.62
C ILE A 240 6.31 -25.11 16.16
N SER A 241 5.25 -25.04 16.96
CA SER A 241 4.63 -26.21 17.54
C SER A 241 4.11 -27.18 16.46
N GLU A 242 4.02 -28.46 16.77
CA GLU A 242 3.51 -29.47 15.80
C GLU A 242 2.09 -29.16 15.35
N GLN A 243 1.25 -28.70 16.27
CA GLN A 243 -0.14 -28.35 15.95
C GLN A 243 -0.22 -27.16 15.01
N GLU A 244 0.60 -26.15 15.24
CA GLU A 244 0.67 -24.94 14.38
C GLU A 244 1.30 -25.27 13.03
N SER A 245 2.35 -26.08 13.00
CA SER A 245 2.99 -26.56 11.77
C SER A 245 1.97 -27.28 10.86
N LYS A 246 1.13 -28.15 11.42
CA LYS A 246 0.06 -28.82 10.66
C LYS A 246 -0.92 -27.82 10.03
N LYS A 247 -1.31 -26.76 10.76
CA LYS A 247 -2.18 -25.69 10.25
C LYS A 247 -1.53 -24.93 9.11
N ILE A 248 -0.28 -24.48 9.30
CA ILE A 248 0.50 -23.75 8.28
C ILE A 248 0.61 -24.58 7.01
N ILE A 249 1.02 -25.85 7.11
CA ILE A 249 1.18 -26.75 5.96
C ILE A 249 -0.15 -26.92 5.21
N LEU A 250 -1.26 -27.06 5.93
CA LEU A 250 -2.58 -27.18 5.31
C LEU A 250 -2.97 -25.92 4.51
N GLU A 251 -2.77 -24.74 5.09
CA GLU A 251 -3.11 -23.48 4.42
C GLU A 251 -2.19 -23.24 3.20
N ILE A 252 -0.88 -23.54 3.33
CA ILE A 252 0.07 -23.50 2.21
C ILE A 252 -0.37 -24.47 1.10
N SER A 253 -0.78 -25.70 1.44
CA SER A 253 -1.23 -26.67 0.43
C SER A 253 -2.40 -26.16 -0.39
N LYS A 254 -3.41 -25.57 0.25
CA LYS A 254 -4.57 -24.98 -0.45
C LYS A 254 -4.15 -23.85 -1.41
N TYR A 255 -3.27 -22.96 -0.94
CA TYR A 255 -2.75 -21.88 -1.78
C TYR A 255 -1.92 -22.41 -2.95
N ASN A 256 -1.07 -23.39 -2.71
CA ASN A 256 -0.23 -24.03 -3.73
C ASN A 256 -1.05 -24.72 -4.82
N ASP A 257 -2.15 -25.39 -4.44
CA ASP A 257 -3.05 -26.03 -5.40
C ASP A 257 -3.67 -24.99 -6.35
N ALA A 258 -4.08 -23.82 -5.82
CA ALA A 258 -4.57 -22.72 -6.65
C ALA A 258 -3.49 -22.18 -7.60
N ILE A 259 -2.26 -21.99 -7.12
CA ILE A 259 -1.14 -21.50 -7.95
C ILE A 259 -0.79 -22.52 -9.04
N LYS A 260 -0.74 -23.81 -8.73
CA LYS A 260 -0.46 -24.87 -9.71
C LYS A 260 -1.48 -24.88 -10.85
N LYS A 261 -2.78 -24.80 -10.53
CA LYS A 261 -3.84 -24.70 -11.55
C LYS A 261 -3.70 -23.45 -12.44
N MET A 262 -3.26 -22.33 -11.86
CA MET A 262 -2.96 -21.13 -12.65
C MET A 262 -1.79 -21.36 -13.61
N ILE A 263 -0.76 -22.09 -13.19
CA ILE A 263 0.41 -22.45 -14.00
C ILE A 263 0.01 -23.43 -15.10
N ASP A 264 -0.81 -24.43 -14.80
CA ASP A 264 -1.24 -25.44 -15.77
C ASP A 264 -1.94 -24.82 -16.99
N ASN A 265 -2.64 -23.71 -16.78
CA ASN A 265 -3.48 -23.08 -17.80
C ASN A 265 -2.90 -21.82 -18.43
N ASN A 266 -1.81 -21.26 -17.87
CA ASN A 266 -1.32 -19.95 -18.30
C ASN A 266 0.20 -19.82 -18.13
N ILE A 267 0.80 -18.90 -18.89
CA ILE A 267 2.17 -18.47 -18.64
C ILE A 267 2.25 -17.80 -17.27
N PHE A 268 3.16 -18.29 -16.44
CA PHE A 268 3.37 -17.83 -15.07
C PHE A 268 4.86 -17.50 -14.86
N ILE A 269 5.16 -16.28 -14.45
CA ILE A 269 6.53 -15.77 -14.32
C ILE A 269 6.76 -15.36 -12.88
N ASP A 270 7.78 -15.90 -12.24
CA ASP A 270 8.27 -15.44 -10.94
C ASP A 270 9.62 -14.75 -11.09
N GLU A 271 9.67 -13.50 -10.66
CA GLU A 271 10.93 -12.76 -10.48
C GLU A 271 11.31 -12.82 -8.99
N ILE A 272 12.47 -13.38 -8.69
CA ILE A 272 12.96 -13.53 -7.32
C ILE A 272 14.38 -12.96 -7.17
N PRO A 273 14.77 -12.44 -5.99
CA PRO A 273 16.13 -12.02 -5.74
C PRO A 273 17.05 -13.24 -5.56
N ILE A 274 18.26 -13.15 -6.10
CA ILE A 274 19.38 -14.01 -5.68
C ILE A 274 20.15 -13.27 -4.61
N ILE A 275 20.40 -13.94 -3.50
CA ILE A 275 21.10 -13.38 -2.36
C ILE A 275 22.35 -14.25 -2.11
N ASP A 276 23.52 -13.62 -2.06
CA ASP A 276 24.75 -14.30 -1.71
C ASP A 276 24.81 -14.58 -0.18
N LYS A 277 25.78 -15.38 0.23
CA LYS A 277 25.92 -15.79 1.62
C LYS A 277 26.13 -14.60 2.56
N LYS A 278 26.89 -13.59 2.15
CA LYS A 278 27.18 -12.40 2.94
C LYS A 278 25.93 -11.52 3.13
N GLU A 279 25.15 -11.34 2.06
CA GLU A 279 23.87 -10.62 2.13
C GLU A 279 22.87 -11.38 3.00
N PHE A 280 22.83 -12.72 2.89
CA PHE A 280 21.94 -13.56 3.66
C PHE A 280 22.27 -13.51 5.18
N GLU A 281 23.56 -13.55 5.55
CA GLU A 281 23.99 -13.44 6.94
C GLU A 281 23.65 -12.09 7.56
N ASN A 282 23.70 -11.00 6.76
CA ASN A 282 23.30 -9.66 7.19
C ASN A 282 21.78 -9.45 7.27
N SER A 283 21.03 -10.15 6.43
CA SER A 283 19.56 -10.02 6.33
C SER A 283 18.94 -11.36 5.92
N PRO A 284 18.74 -12.29 6.88
CA PRO A 284 18.15 -13.59 6.60
C PRO A 284 16.76 -13.46 5.92
N LEU A 285 16.53 -14.30 4.91
CA LEU A 285 15.24 -14.31 4.21
C LEU A 285 14.18 -15.05 5.03
N PRO A 286 12.95 -14.51 5.10
CA PRO A 286 11.81 -15.24 5.64
C PRO A 286 11.14 -16.11 4.56
N LEU A 287 10.40 -17.13 5.01
CA LEU A 287 9.37 -17.79 4.18
C LEU A 287 8.27 -16.80 3.80
N LEU A 288 7.77 -16.87 2.57
CA LEU A 288 6.62 -16.08 2.10
C LEU A 288 5.30 -16.69 2.61
N LEU A 289 4.86 -16.25 3.77
CA LEU A 289 3.65 -16.74 4.43
C LEU A 289 2.51 -15.69 4.51
N SER A 290 2.70 -14.51 3.93
CA SER A 290 1.67 -13.46 3.90
C SER A 290 0.38 -13.92 3.22
N ASN A 291 0.48 -14.72 2.16
CA ASN A 291 -0.67 -15.25 1.43
C ASN A 291 -1.53 -16.25 2.23
N VAL A 292 -1.02 -16.75 3.33
CA VAL A 292 -1.77 -17.57 4.29
C VAL A 292 -2.03 -16.85 5.61
N PHE A 293 -1.72 -15.54 5.66
CA PHE A 293 -1.89 -14.67 6.83
C PHE A 293 -1.20 -15.21 8.09
N TYR A 294 -0.01 -15.79 7.92
CA TYR A 294 0.81 -16.16 9.05
C TYR A 294 1.72 -15.00 9.45
N GLU A 295 1.51 -14.51 10.67
CA GLU A 295 2.07 -13.22 11.11
C GLU A 295 3.49 -13.30 11.69
N SER A 296 3.92 -14.47 12.13
CA SER A 296 5.27 -14.64 12.68
C SER A 296 6.28 -14.88 11.55
N LYS A 297 7.45 -14.26 11.66
CA LYS A 297 8.53 -14.48 10.70
C LYS A 297 9.19 -15.83 10.94
N ILE A 298 9.25 -16.64 9.89
CA ILE A 298 9.95 -17.92 9.85
C ILE A 298 11.10 -17.77 8.88
N TYR A 299 12.34 -17.94 9.36
CA TYR A 299 13.53 -17.70 8.56
C TYR A 299 14.15 -18.98 8.04
N TYR A 300 14.73 -18.91 6.83
CA TYR A 300 15.62 -19.94 6.32
C TYR A 300 16.95 -19.96 7.11
N LYS A 301 17.62 -21.13 7.13
CA LYS A 301 19.07 -21.22 7.16
C LYS A 301 19.59 -21.12 5.72
N TYR A 302 20.85 -20.73 5.54
CA TYR A 302 21.39 -20.51 4.18
C TYR A 302 21.34 -21.76 3.33
N GLU A 303 21.66 -22.92 3.90
CA GLU A 303 21.61 -24.20 3.22
C GLU A 303 20.19 -24.58 2.76
N ASP A 304 19.18 -24.29 3.59
CA ASP A 304 17.77 -24.54 3.27
C ASP A 304 17.25 -23.58 2.18
N TYR A 305 17.76 -22.33 2.18
CA TYR A 305 17.51 -21.39 1.11
C TYR A 305 18.04 -21.90 -0.22
N LEU A 306 19.30 -22.40 -0.26
CA LEU A 306 19.89 -22.98 -1.47
C LEU A 306 19.12 -24.23 -1.92
N GLU A 307 18.77 -25.13 -0.99
CA GLU A 307 17.97 -26.33 -1.29
C GLU A 307 16.63 -25.93 -1.94
N HIS A 308 15.92 -24.96 -1.38
CA HIS A 308 14.64 -24.48 -1.94
C HIS A 308 14.83 -23.77 -3.30
N LEU A 309 15.90 -23.02 -3.48
CA LEU A 309 16.24 -22.39 -4.75
C LEU A 309 16.44 -23.42 -5.86
N GLU A 310 17.16 -24.52 -5.58
CA GLU A 310 17.32 -25.61 -6.55
C GLU A 310 15.99 -26.31 -6.85
N MET A 311 15.14 -26.53 -5.85
CA MET A 311 13.76 -27.04 -6.06
C MET A 311 12.95 -26.12 -6.97
N THR A 312 13.10 -24.80 -6.84
CA THR A 312 12.43 -23.82 -7.68
C THR A 312 12.91 -23.88 -9.13
N LYS A 313 14.22 -24.01 -9.34
CA LYS A 313 14.81 -24.22 -10.67
C LYS A 313 14.38 -25.55 -11.30
N GLU A 314 14.29 -26.60 -10.51
CA GLU A 314 13.80 -27.90 -10.97
C GLU A 314 12.32 -27.84 -11.34
N PHE A 315 11.52 -27.11 -10.55
CA PHE A 315 10.11 -26.86 -10.87
C PHE A 315 9.96 -26.16 -12.22
N GLU A 316 10.79 -25.18 -12.55
CA GLU A 316 10.79 -24.52 -13.86
C GLU A 316 11.09 -25.52 -15.00
N LYS A 317 12.09 -26.37 -14.85
CA LYS A 317 12.45 -27.38 -15.89
C LYS A 317 11.30 -28.35 -16.17
N ASN A 318 10.48 -28.64 -15.16
CA ASN A 318 9.40 -29.62 -15.25
C ASN A 318 8.04 -28.99 -15.62
N ASN A 319 7.95 -27.67 -15.76
CA ASN A 319 6.70 -26.97 -16.05
C ASN A 319 6.88 -25.94 -17.16
N SER A 320 6.51 -26.28 -18.38
CA SER A 320 6.73 -25.45 -19.60
C SER A 320 6.06 -24.07 -19.53
N ASN A 321 4.99 -23.94 -18.76
CA ASN A 321 4.27 -22.67 -18.58
C ASN A 321 4.87 -21.80 -17.47
N TYR A 322 5.79 -22.33 -16.66
CA TYR A 322 6.42 -21.59 -15.58
C TYR A 322 7.79 -21.07 -15.99
N LYS A 323 8.08 -19.81 -15.68
CA LYS A 323 9.36 -19.15 -15.94
C LYS A 323 9.88 -18.52 -14.66
N LEU A 324 11.16 -18.78 -14.36
CA LEU A 324 11.88 -18.22 -13.24
C LEU A 324 12.87 -17.15 -13.73
N VAL A 325 12.75 -15.94 -13.20
CA VAL A 325 13.68 -14.84 -13.50
C VAL A 325 14.44 -14.49 -12.23
N LEU A 326 15.73 -14.70 -12.26
CA LEU A 326 16.62 -14.43 -11.15
C LEU A 326 17.13 -12.98 -11.23
N LYS A 327 16.90 -12.18 -10.19
CA LYS A 327 17.33 -10.79 -10.11
C LYS A 327 18.52 -10.64 -9.18
N PRO A 328 19.55 -9.85 -9.55
CA PRO A 328 20.75 -9.67 -8.73
C PRO A 328 20.52 -8.79 -7.48
N PHE A 329 19.31 -8.27 -7.31
CA PHE A 329 18.93 -7.43 -6.17
C PHE A 329 17.46 -7.61 -5.83
N ASN A 330 17.12 -7.36 -4.57
CA ASN A 330 15.73 -7.35 -4.14
C ASN A 330 15.09 -5.99 -4.47
N THR A 331 14.13 -5.99 -5.39
CA THR A 331 13.40 -4.79 -5.79
C THR A 331 12.59 -4.21 -4.63
N PHE A 332 11.99 -5.10 -3.82
CA PHE A 332 11.16 -4.72 -2.66
C PHE A 332 11.38 -5.69 -1.51
N LYS A 333 11.90 -5.22 -0.38
CA LYS A 333 12.21 -6.09 0.78
C LYS A 333 10.97 -6.65 1.51
N ASN A 334 9.86 -5.92 1.51
CA ASN A 334 8.69 -6.25 2.32
C ASN A 334 7.38 -6.20 1.51
N ILE A 335 7.49 -6.22 0.19
CA ILE A 335 6.36 -6.12 -0.73
C ILE A 335 6.51 -7.18 -1.81
N ASP A 336 5.44 -7.91 -2.07
CA ASP A 336 5.30 -8.76 -3.24
C ASP A 336 4.30 -8.12 -4.21
N LEU A 337 4.60 -8.20 -5.48
CA LEU A 337 3.72 -7.76 -6.56
C LEU A 337 3.23 -8.97 -7.34
N PHE A 338 1.92 -9.07 -7.57
CA PHE A 338 1.32 -10.12 -8.38
C PHE A 338 0.42 -9.49 -9.46
N ILE A 339 0.79 -9.62 -10.70
CA ILE A 339 0.09 -9.09 -11.87
C ILE A 339 -0.65 -10.22 -12.58
N CYS A 340 -1.95 -10.13 -12.72
CA CYS A 340 -2.76 -10.88 -13.65
C CYS A 340 -3.11 -9.95 -14.81
N LYS A 341 -2.40 -10.09 -15.92
CA LYS A 341 -2.39 -9.14 -17.04
C LYS A 341 -3.80 -8.78 -17.48
N ASN A 342 -4.09 -7.48 -17.59
CA ASN A 342 -5.38 -6.89 -17.98
C ASN A 342 -6.56 -7.21 -17.05
N ASN A 343 -6.36 -7.84 -15.88
CA ASN A 343 -7.44 -8.20 -14.97
C ASN A 343 -7.32 -7.56 -13.60
N TRP A 344 -6.18 -7.74 -12.94
CA TRP A 344 -5.93 -7.17 -11.62
C TRP A 344 -4.44 -7.18 -11.29
N ILE A 345 -4.07 -6.31 -10.36
CA ILE A 345 -2.76 -6.28 -9.73
C ILE A 345 -2.95 -6.40 -8.24
N MET A 346 -2.18 -7.27 -7.60
CA MET A 346 -2.15 -7.39 -6.15
C MET A 346 -0.79 -6.95 -5.62
N ILE A 347 -0.81 -6.03 -4.68
CA ILE A 347 0.35 -5.61 -3.89
C ILE A 347 0.17 -6.20 -2.50
N SER A 348 1.15 -6.97 -2.04
CA SER A 348 1.11 -7.64 -0.75
C SER A 348 2.20 -7.11 0.16
N LYS A 349 1.83 -6.66 1.36
CA LYS A 349 2.77 -6.41 2.44
C LYS A 349 3.10 -7.75 3.09
N THR A 350 4.38 -8.12 3.08
CA THR A 350 4.84 -9.43 3.56
C THR A 350 5.19 -9.46 5.04
N ASN A 351 5.41 -8.30 5.66
CA ASN A 351 5.60 -8.17 7.10
C ASN A 351 4.26 -8.08 7.84
N SER A 352 4.23 -8.52 9.09
CA SER A 352 3.08 -8.39 9.99
C SER A 352 2.67 -6.91 10.21
N PRO A 353 1.37 -6.59 10.18
CA PRO A 353 0.28 -7.44 9.72
C PRO A 353 0.29 -7.61 8.19
N SER A 354 0.02 -8.82 7.70
CA SER A 354 -0.10 -9.11 6.27
C SER A 354 -1.33 -8.42 5.68
N ILE A 355 -1.13 -7.69 4.58
CA ILE A 355 -2.20 -6.95 3.90
C ILE A 355 -2.04 -7.13 2.39
N HIS A 356 -3.14 -7.40 1.70
CA HIS A 356 -3.17 -7.52 0.25
C HIS A 356 -4.10 -6.47 -0.35
N PHE A 357 -3.60 -5.70 -1.31
CA PHE A 357 -4.33 -4.69 -2.06
C PHE A 357 -4.57 -5.20 -3.47
N VAL A 358 -5.82 -5.45 -3.83
CA VAL A 358 -6.19 -5.87 -5.19
C VAL A 358 -6.77 -4.69 -5.96
N ILE A 359 -6.07 -4.28 -6.99
CA ILE A 359 -6.36 -3.13 -7.84
C ILE A 359 -6.91 -3.64 -9.16
N GLN A 360 -8.05 -3.08 -9.61
CA GLN A 360 -8.68 -3.43 -10.88
C GLN A 360 -8.92 -2.20 -11.79
N HIS A 361 -8.52 -1.01 -11.33
CA HIS A 361 -8.69 0.22 -12.11
C HIS A 361 -7.67 0.28 -13.26
N PRO A 362 -8.11 0.38 -14.54
CA PRO A 362 -7.21 0.24 -15.70
C PRO A 362 -6.04 1.22 -15.72
N LYS A 363 -6.28 2.50 -15.39
CA LYS A 363 -5.20 3.52 -15.36
C LYS A 363 -4.14 3.18 -14.31
N LEU A 364 -4.55 2.70 -13.12
CA LEU A 364 -3.64 2.28 -12.06
C LEU A 364 -2.88 1.01 -12.41
N MET A 365 -3.56 0.03 -12.99
CA MET A 365 -2.91 -1.19 -13.45
C MET A 365 -1.83 -0.86 -14.49
N ASN A 366 -2.18 -0.04 -15.49
CA ASN A 366 -1.21 0.38 -16.50
C ASN A 366 -0.02 1.15 -15.90
N ALA A 367 -0.27 2.00 -14.88
CA ALA A 367 0.78 2.72 -14.18
C ALA A 367 1.76 1.76 -13.47
N ILE A 368 1.25 0.75 -12.76
CA ILE A 368 2.07 -0.21 -12.02
C ILE A 368 2.79 -1.19 -12.98
N GLU A 369 2.12 -1.66 -14.03
CA GLU A 369 2.73 -2.56 -15.03
C GLU A 369 3.92 -1.91 -15.75
N ASN A 370 3.87 -0.61 -15.99
CA ASN A 370 4.91 0.15 -16.67
C ASN A 370 5.91 0.81 -15.68
N PHE A 371 5.73 0.62 -14.38
CA PHE A 371 6.67 1.11 -13.39
C PHE A 371 7.98 0.32 -13.46
N THR A 372 9.04 0.99 -13.84
CA THR A 372 10.40 0.46 -13.75
C THR A 372 11.06 1.10 -12.53
N PRO A 373 11.35 0.33 -11.47
CA PRO A 373 12.07 0.87 -10.31
C PRO A 373 13.40 1.48 -10.78
N PRO A 374 13.80 2.65 -10.27
CA PRO A 374 15.11 3.20 -10.57
C PRO A 374 16.17 2.19 -10.10
N ILE A 375 17.04 1.78 -11.02
CA ILE A 375 18.20 0.94 -10.70
C ILE A 375 19.15 1.82 -9.89
N ILE A 376 19.27 1.55 -8.59
CA ILE A 376 20.34 2.13 -7.78
C ILE A 376 21.59 1.34 -8.14
N GLU A 377 22.42 1.86 -9.05
CA GLU A 377 23.77 1.35 -9.22
C GLU A 377 24.48 1.53 -7.87
N LYS A 378 24.88 0.41 -7.27
CA LYS A 378 25.85 0.46 -6.16
C LYS A 378 27.11 1.08 -6.75
N ASN A 379 27.35 2.36 -6.49
CA ASN A 379 28.67 2.91 -6.66
C ASN A 379 29.58 2.13 -5.71
N ASP A 380 30.37 1.25 -6.26
CA ASP A 380 31.54 0.68 -5.59
C ASP A 380 32.43 1.84 -5.20
N SER A 381 32.21 2.36 -3.98
CA SER A 381 33.17 3.26 -3.36
C SER A 381 34.45 2.45 -3.09
N LYS A 382 35.44 2.75 -3.92
CA LYS A 382 36.83 2.39 -3.71
C LYS A 382 37.34 2.89 -2.37
#